data_1b68a7d2e74e72364d49d64f8d218df7
#
_entry.id   1b68a7d2e74e72364d49d64f8d218df7
#
_cell.length_a   1.000
_cell.length_b   1.000
_cell.length_c   1.000
_cell.angle_alpha   90.00
_cell.angle_beta   90.00
_cell.angle_gamma   90.00
#
_symmetry.space_group_name_H-M   'P 1'
#
loop_
_entity.id
_entity.type
_entity.pdbx_description
1 polymer ?
#
loop_
_entity_poly.entity_id
_entity_poly.type
_entity_poly.pdbx_seq_one_letter_code
_entity_poly.pdbx_strand_id
1 'polypeptide(L)' 'MNLPKLKGAIREKGQNYVACSNAIGKSVASFNSKMNGKVSFTIEELEDLGNFLGMTDSEKVEIFLH' A
#
# COMPACT_ATOMS: atom_id res chain seq x y z
N MET A 1 -0.18 -7.97 7.93
CA MET A 1 0.06 -7.32 6.62
C MET A 1 0.68 -8.30 5.65
N ASN A 2 0.06 -8.46 4.51
CA ASN A 2 0.59 -9.32 3.44
C ASN A 2 1.25 -8.44 2.37
N LEU A 3 2.53 -8.15 2.54
CA LEU A 3 3.28 -7.26 1.63
C LEU A 3 3.41 -7.83 0.20
N PRO A 4 3.69 -9.13 0.00
CA PRO A 4 3.71 -9.68 -1.35
C PRO A 4 2.38 -9.51 -2.07
N LYS A 5 1.27 -9.66 -1.37
CA LYS A 5 -0.05 -9.50 -1.95
C LYS A 5 -0.36 -8.03 -2.25
N LEU A 6 0.09 -7.11 -1.40
CA LEU A 6 0.00 -5.68 -1.66
C LEU A 6 0.78 -5.30 -2.92
N LYS A 7 1.99 -5.82 -3.06
CA LYS A 7 2.81 -5.59 -4.25
C LYS A 7 2.09 -6.05 -5.52
N GLY A 8 1.49 -7.24 -5.46
CA GLY A 8 0.69 -7.78 -6.57
C GLY A 8 -0.52 -6.91 -6.89
N ALA A 9 -1.21 -6.43 -5.86
CA ALA A 9 -2.37 -5.56 -6.03
C ALA A 9 -2.01 -4.23 -6.68
N ILE A 10 -0.89 -3.62 -6.29
CA ILE A 10 -0.40 -2.37 -6.90
C ILE A 10 -0.17 -2.59 -8.39
N ARG A 11 0.51 -3.67 -8.75
CA ARG A 11 0.80 -4.01 -10.14
C ARG A 11 -0.49 -4.31 -10.92
N GLU A 12 -1.37 -5.11 -10.35
CA GLU A 12 -2.64 -5.49 -10.98
C GLU A 12 -3.52 -4.28 -11.27
N LYS A 13 -3.49 -3.28 -10.40
CA LYS A 13 -4.27 -2.04 -10.58
C LYS A 13 -3.54 -1.01 -11.45
N GLY A 14 -2.43 -1.38 -12.06
CA GLY A 14 -1.71 -0.52 -12.99
C GLY A 14 -0.97 0.63 -12.34
N GLN A 15 -0.65 0.53 -11.05
CA GLN A 15 0.03 1.59 -10.32
C GLN A 15 1.50 1.24 -10.07
N ASN A 16 2.25 2.19 -9.52
CA ASN A 16 3.65 2.02 -9.16
C ASN A 16 3.94 2.67 -7.80
N TYR A 17 5.16 2.47 -7.31
CA TYR A 17 5.55 2.97 -5.99
C TYR A 17 5.59 4.51 -5.92
N VAL A 18 5.94 5.17 -7.02
CA VAL A 18 5.96 6.64 -7.06
C VAL A 18 4.54 7.19 -6.83
N ALA A 19 3.57 6.67 -7.57
CA ALA A 19 2.19 7.09 -7.43
C ALA A 19 1.63 6.76 -6.04
N CYS A 20 1.94 5.57 -5.52
CA CYS A 20 1.50 5.17 -4.19
C CYS A 20 2.12 6.04 -3.10
N SER A 21 3.40 6.38 -3.21
CA SER A 21 4.07 7.26 -2.24
C SER A 21 3.42 8.63 -2.20
N ASN A 22 3.09 9.18 -3.35
CA ASN A 22 2.38 10.46 -3.43
C ASN A 22 1.01 10.37 -2.77
N ALA A 23 0.30 9.27 -2.98
CA ALA A 23 -1.04 9.08 -2.41
C ALA A 23 -1.03 9.08 -0.88
N ILE A 24 0.03 8.59 -0.25
CA ILE A 24 0.16 8.58 1.21
C ILE A 24 0.97 9.74 1.77
N GLY A 25 1.39 10.67 0.91
CA GLY A 25 2.13 11.86 1.33
C GLY A 25 3.56 11.59 1.82
N LYS A 26 4.21 10.56 1.27
CA LYS A 26 5.56 10.17 1.65
C LYS A 26 6.48 10.12 0.43
N SER A 27 7.79 10.10 0.68
CA SER A 27 8.77 9.92 -0.39
C SER A 27 8.73 8.48 -0.91
N VAL A 28 9.20 8.27 -2.14
CA VAL A 28 9.29 6.94 -2.71
C VAL A 28 10.25 6.05 -1.91
N ALA A 29 11.32 6.62 -1.35
CA ALA A 29 12.24 5.88 -0.49
C ALA A 29 11.55 5.38 0.78
N SER A 30 10.73 6.24 1.40
CA SER A 30 9.94 5.87 2.57
C SER A 30 8.92 4.76 2.23
N PHE A 31 8.22 4.92 1.11
CA PHE A 31 7.27 3.90 0.67
C PHE A 31 7.96 2.56 0.42
N ASN A 32 9.12 2.59 -0.22
CA ASN A 32 9.90 1.39 -0.51
C ASN A 32 10.31 0.68 0.80
N SER A 33 10.74 1.43 1.81
CA SER A 33 11.06 0.86 3.14
C SER A 33 9.86 0.20 3.78
N LYS A 34 8.68 0.77 3.64
CA LYS A 34 7.43 0.18 4.14
C LYS A 34 7.07 -1.09 3.37
N MET A 35 7.24 -1.09 2.07
CA MET A 35 6.98 -2.28 1.23
C MET A 35 7.97 -3.40 1.50
N ASN A 36 9.18 -3.08 1.98
CA ASN A 36 10.17 -4.08 2.36
C ASN A 36 10.03 -4.56 3.80
N GLY A 37 9.04 -4.06 4.53
CA GLY A 37 8.79 -4.46 5.90
C GLY A 37 9.72 -3.84 6.93
N LYS A 38 10.56 -2.88 6.55
CA LYS A 38 11.49 -2.20 7.46
C LYS A 38 10.80 -1.19 8.36
N VAL A 39 9.74 -0.57 7.85
CA VAL A 39 8.93 0.43 8.56
C VAL A 39 7.47 0.06 8.37
N SER A 40 6.70 0.14 9.43
CA SER A 40 5.27 -0.17 9.35
C SER A 40 4.48 0.97 8.71
N PHE A 41 3.41 0.62 8.01
CA PHE A 41 2.42 1.61 7.58
C PHE A 41 1.59 2.05 8.78
N THR A 42 1.22 3.33 8.82
CA THR A 42 0.21 3.81 9.77
C THR A 42 -1.18 3.46 9.24
N ILE A 43 -2.18 3.47 10.13
CA ILE A 43 -3.58 3.22 9.73
C ILE A 43 -4.02 4.26 8.70
N GLU A 44 -3.68 5.52 8.91
CA GLU A 44 -4.01 6.60 7.99
C GLU A 44 -3.42 6.38 6.60
N GLU A 45 -2.14 5.95 6.56
CA GLU A 45 -1.48 5.62 5.29
C GLU A 45 -2.18 4.46 4.58
N LEU A 46 -2.61 3.45 5.33
CA LEU A 46 -3.34 2.31 4.74
C LEU A 46 -4.69 2.73 4.19
N GLU A 47 -5.40 3.63 4.87
CA GLU A 47 -6.65 4.17 4.36
C GLU A 47 -6.44 4.92 3.05
N ASP A 48 -5.45 5.81 3.03
CA ASP A 48 -5.13 6.58 1.83
C ASP A 48 -4.72 5.68 0.67
N LEU A 49 -3.87 4.69 0.96
CA LEU A 49 -3.41 3.75 -0.06
C LEU A 49 -4.56 2.89 -0.59
N GLY A 50 -5.39 2.36 0.31
CA GLY A 50 -6.54 1.56 -0.08
C GLY A 50 -7.52 2.33 -0.96
N ASN A 51 -7.79 3.59 -0.60
CA ASN A 51 -8.66 4.45 -1.39
C ASN A 51 -8.04 4.77 -2.76
N PHE A 52 -6.75 5.07 -2.78
CA PHE A 52 -6.04 5.34 -4.03
C PHE A 52 -6.08 4.15 -4.99
N LEU A 53 -5.89 2.96 -4.46
CA LEU A 53 -5.89 1.73 -5.26
C LEU A 53 -7.29 1.22 -5.58
N GLY A 54 -8.33 1.86 -5.05
CA GLY A 54 -9.72 1.43 -5.26
C GLY A 54 -10.01 0.05 -4.66
N MET A 55 -9.38 -0.27 -3.53
CA MET A 55 -9.55 -1.57 -2.87
C MET A 55 -10.93 -1.69 -2.24
N THR A 56 -11.54 -2.87 -2.40
CA THR A 56 -12.76 -3.22 -1.68
C THR A 56 -12.42 -3.48 -0.21
N ASP A 57 -13.44 -3.47 0.66
CA ASP A 57 -13.25 -3.81 2.07
C ASP A 57 -12.68 -5.22 2.23
N SER A 58 -13.12 -6.15 1.41
CA SER A 58 -12.62 -7.52 1.39
C SER A 58 -11.13 -7.57 1.06
N GLU A 59 -10.70 -6.81 0.05
CA GLU A 59 -9.29 -6.71 -0.31
C GLU A 59 -8.46 -6.09 0.83
N LYS A 60 -8.97 -5.05 1.47
CA LYS A 60 -8.30 -4.40 2.60
C LYS A 60 -8.09 -5.37 3.76
N VAL A 61 -9.12 -6.12 4.12
CA VAL A 61 -9.03 -7.13 5.18
C VAL A 61 -7.99 -8.19 4.81
N GLU A 62 -8.05 -8.69 3.60
CA GLU A 62 -7.17 -9.77 3.14
C GLU A 62 -5.70 -9.33 3.08
N ILE A 63 -5.43 -8.11 2.67
CA ILE A 63 -4.06 -7.61 2.49
C ILE A 63 -3.53 -6.97 3.76
N PHE A 64 -4.31 -6.08 4.38
CA PHE A 64 -3.83 -5.25 5.49
C PHE A 64 -3.92 -5.95 6.85
N LEU A 65 -4.89 -6.81 7.05
CA LEU A 65 -5.15 -7.45 8.34
C LEU A 65 -4.63 -8.90 8.44
N HIS A 66 -3.97 -9.36 7.43
CA HIS A 66 -3.30 -10.67 7.42
C HIS A 66 -1.77 -10.52 7.21
#